data_e9da420f052bc84c9e33592dee89561b
#
_entry.id   e9da420f052bc84c9e33592dee89561b
#
_cell.length_a   1.000
_cell.length_b   1.000
_cell.length_c   1.000
_cell.angle_alpha   90.00
_cell.angle_beta   90.00
_cell.angle_gamma   90.00
#
_symmetry.space_group_name_H-M   'P 1'
#
loop_
_entity.id
_entity.type
_entity.pdbx_description
1 polymer ?
#
loop_
_entity_poly.entity_id
_entity_poly.type
_entity_poly.pdbx_seq_one_letter_code
_entity_poly.pdbx_strand_id
1 'polypeptide(L)'
;ICLLLTYLLVVFLNLWKKLPQRLKTAAITGNFIVLLWVSGLMFFHSGFGNMISEFTKSGTVIDTATDTPLKVMDEVEDDSFYRSYARQKSATQGASMILEYNGVEYFNSTLAGPTVDFYREMGLTSWTLVKLMGFDERGYLDAMGNVKYMVMKEGKEFLLPYGFEEVKKILRDDVYYTVYENQNVLPLGYTYDQVISLENLENIETPFRQEVMLQAAVVDQPEKVPECQNVSDTGDGSIQISGQKIEITGIQCDENVTYDGSTIKATAADATMTLYFDGLEDSETYLYLKGLSMKKGKKATISFQVEDGKETQSYVVKGEANTYNTRQDEFLINLGYAQAKRVYCKIRFNQKMTIQLEDLAIYCQPMSPLTSYVDARKSDALENVSLETNRIIGTVQAQKNEFMVFGIPYQSGWSAYVDGVKTEIFRANIMYMGIHIGEGAHTIELRYEMPGLRISLVITAVSLVIFGCALILRKRGGRMQCKSE
;
A
#
# COMPACT_ATOMS: atom_id res chain seq x y z
N ILE A 1 12.37 -33.34 12.44
CA ILE A 1 13.45 -34.13 13.05
C ILE A 1 13.27 -34.17 14.57
N CYS A 2 13.19 -33.04 15.27
CA CYS A 2 13.05 -32.98 16.73
C CYS A 2 11.83 -33.76 17.27
N LEU A 3 10.67 -33.60 16.67
CA LEU A 3 9.46 -34.38 17.04
C LEU A 3 9.65 -35.88 16.83
N LEU A 4 10.31 -36.27 15.75
CA LEU A 4 10.61 -37.68 15.47
C LEU A 4 11.57 -38.28 16.52
N LEU A 5 12.63 -37.54 16.87
CA LEU A 5 13.58 -37.96 17.90
C LEU A 5 12.92 -38.11 19.28
N THR A 6 12.05 -37.15 19.64
CA THR A 6 11.27 -37.24 20.88
C THR A 6 10.32 -38.44 20.88
N TYR A 7 9.63 -38.67 19.76
CA TYR A 7 8.76 -39.84 19.61
C TYR A 7 9.52 -41.15 19.75
N LEU A 8 10.66 -41.28 19.07
CA LEU A 8 11.51 -42.45 19.15
C LEU A 8 12.03 -42.68 20.58
N LEU A 9 12.42 -41.62 21.29
CA LEU A 9 12.81 -41.71 22.69
C LEU A 9 11.69 -42.24 23.58
N VAL A 10 10.47 -41.69 23.43
CA VAL A 10 9.30 -42.13 24.19
C VAL A 10 8.97 -43.60 23.91
N VAL A 11 9.00 -44.01 22.63
CA VAL A 11 8.79 -45.42 22.25
C VAL A 11 9.86 -46.33 22.87
N PHE A 12 11.15 -45.97 22.78
CA PHE A 12 12.26 -46.72 23.36
C PHE A 12 12.12 -46.85 24.88
N LEU A 13 11.83 -45.75 25.58
CA LEU A 13 11.66 -45.77 27.02
C LEU A 13 10.43 -46.61 27.47
N ASN A 14 9.36 -46.65 26.66
CA ASN A 14 8.21 -47.51 26.93
C ASN A 14 8.48 -49.00 26.69
N LEU A 15 9.29 -49.33 25.67
CA LEU A 15 9.70 -50.71 25.42
C LEU A 15 10.64 -51.23 26.50
N TRP A 16 11.39 -50.37 27.18
CA TRP A 16 12.32 -50.76 28.27
C TRP A 16 11.56 -50.87 29.61
N LYS A 17 10.84 -51.96 29.78
CA LYS A 17 9.97 -52.24 30.95
C LYS A 17 10.65 -52.20 32.32
N LYS A 18 11.97 -52.51 32.36
CA LYS A 18 12.78 -52.57 33.61
C LYS A 18 13.21 -51.17 34.12
N LEU A 19 13.03 -50.09 33.38
CA LEU A 19 13.46 -48.76 33.80
C LEU A 19 12.43 -48.14 34.78
N PRO A 20 12.89 -47.65 35.94
CA PRO A 20 12.01 -46.97 36.91
C PRO A 20 11.29 -45.76 36.27
N GLN A 21 10.03 -45.58 36.63
CA GLN A 21 9.21 -44.50 36.06
C GLN A 21 9.84 -43.09 36.24
N ARG A 22 10.49 -42.89 37.41
CA ARG A 22 11.21 -41.61 37.68
C ARG A 22 12.33 -41.33 36.65
N LEU A 23 13.07 -42.34 36.25
CA LEU A 23 14.12 -42.20 35.25
C LEU A 23 13.57 -41.97 33.85
N LYS A 24 12.43 -42.59 33.50
CA LYS A 24 11.73 -42.32 32.23
C LYS A 24 11.26 -40.89 32.16
N THR A 25 10.65 -40.37 33.19
CA THR A 25 10.21 -38.99 33.27
C THR A 25 11.38 -38.01 33.17
N ALA A 26 12.47 -38.27 33.93
CA ALA A 26 13.65 -37.42 33.87
C ALA A 26 14.29 -37.40 32.48
N ALA A 27 14.37 -38.54 31.77
CA ALA A 27 14.87 -38.62 30.42
C ALA A 27 14.02 -37.86 29.41
N ILE A 28 12.69 -37.93 29.50
CA ILE A 28 11.76 -37.17 28.62
C ILE A 28 11.87 -35.68 28.91
N THR A 29 11.88 -35.27 30.20
CA THR A 29 12.06 -33.86 30.58
C THR A 29 13.39 -33.30 30.14
N GLY A 30 14.48 -34.04 30.34
CA GLY A 30 15.82 -33.67 29.88
C GLY A 30 15.91 -33.52 28.35
N ASN A 31 15.34 -34.46 27.60
CA ASN A 31 15.25 -34.35 26.14
C ASN A 31 14.46 -33.08 25.71
N PHE A 32 13.33 -32.78 26.37
CA PHE A 32 12.55 -31.61 26.07
C PHE A 32 13.34 -30.31 26.32
N ILE A 33 14.07 -30.22 27.45
CA ILE A 33 14.96 -29.09 27.77
C ILE A 33 16.05 -28.94 26.71
N VAL A 34 16.71 -30.04 26.34
CA VAL A 34 17.78 -30.04 25.29
C VAL A 34 17.21 -29.59 23.94
N LEU A 35 16.03 -30.07 23.57
CA LEU A 35 15.38 -29.66 22.32
C LEU A 35 14.97 -28.19 22.31
N LEU A 36 14.46 -27.66 23.43
CA LEU A 36 14.20 -26.23 23.57
C LEU A 36 15.48 -25.40 23.44
N TRP A 37 16.56 -25.84 24.09
CA TRP A 37 17.85 -25.19 24.03
C TRP A 37 18.47 -25.23 22.63
N VAL A 38 18.49 -26.39 21.97
CA VAL A 38 18.98 -26.56 20.59
C VAL A 38 18.11 -25.76 19.62
N SER A 39 16.78 -25.78 19.76
CA SER A 39 15.88 -24.97 18.93
C SER A 39 16.14 -23.48 19.13
N GLY A 40 16.36 -23.03 20.36
CA GLY A 40 16.76 -21.66 20.67
C GLY A 40 18.10 -21.29 20.01
N LEU A 41 19.13 -22.14 20.14
CA LEU A 41 20.41 -21.91 19.49
C LEU A 41 20.28 -21.85 17.95
N MET A 42 19.54 -22.78 17.35
CA MET A 42 19.31 -22.79 15.89
C MET A 42 18.52 -21.56 15.42
N PHE A 43 17.54 -21.12 16.21
CA PHE A 43 16.74 -19.95 15.88
C PHE A 43 17.54 -18.65 16.01
N PHE A 44 18.35 -18.53 17.10
CA PHE A 44 19.04 -17.27 17.40
C PHE A 44 20.47 -17.21 16.84
N HIS A 45 21.14 -18.32 16.58
CA HIS A 45 22.59 -18.32 16.29
C HIS A 45 23.06 -18.69 14.89
N SER A 46 22.31 -19.27 14.00
CA SER A 46 22.83 -19.47 12.64
C SER A 46 22.11 -20.49 11.77
N GLY A 47 21.22 -21.27 12.30
CA GLY A 47 20.56 -22.32 11.52
C GLY A 47 19.60 -21.82 10.45
N PHE A 48 19.10 -20.57 10.58
CA PHE A 48 18.08 -19.98 9.71
C PHE A 48 18.46 -18.59 9.19
N GLY A 49 19.73 -18.31 8.99
CA GLY A 49 20.22 -17.01 8.56
C GLY A 49 20.55 -16.08 9.74
N ASN A 50 20.98 -14.86 9.44
CA ASN A 50 21.45 -13.89 10.41
C ASN A 50 20.33 -13.25 11.25
N MET A 51 19.44 -14.05 11.87
CA MET A 51 18.33 -13.46 12.65
C MET A 51 18.81 -12.59 13.82
N ILE A 52 20.00 -12.84 14.36
CA ILE A 52 20.57 -11.97 15.39
C ILE A 52 20.88 -10.56 14.86
N SER A 53 21.24 -10.43 13.58
CA SER A 53 21.45 -9.12 12.96
C SER A 53 20.17 -8.34 12.76
N GLU A 54 19.01 -8.99 12.84
CA GLU A 54 17.68 -8.39 12.74
C GLU A 54 17.18 -7.87 14.11
N PHE A 55 17.85 -8.22 15.22
CA PHE A 55 17.46 -7.71 16.54
C PHE A 55 18.02 -6.31 16.78
N THR A 56 17.13 -5.43 17.16
CA THR A 56 17.48 -4.07 17.60
C THR A 56 18.14 -4.13 18.97
N LYS A 57 19.12 -3.26 19.21
CA LYS A 57 19.75 -3.13 20.53
C LYS A 57 18.70 -2.81 21.60
N SER A 58 18.81 -3.43 22.76
CA SER A 58 17.90 -3.17 23.88
C SER A 58 17.81 -1.67 24.20
N GLY A 59 16.60 -1.15 24.32
CA GLY A 59 16.33 0.27 24.60
C GLY A 59 16.25 1.18 23.37
N THR A 60 16.59 0.69 22.15
CA THR A 60 16.60 1.53 20.94
C THR A 60 15.48 1.18 19.94
N VAL A 61 14.54 0.31 20.30
CA VAL A 61 13.46 -0.15 19.40
C VAL A 61 12.59 1.00 18.93
N ILE A 62 12.16 1.85 19.88
CA ILE A 62 11.31 3.03 19.57
C ILE A 62 12.06 3.98 18.66
N ASP A 63 13.29 4.38 19.03
CA ASP A 63 14.09 5.31 18.23
C ASP A 63 14.31 4.81 16.80
N THR A 64 14.61 3.50 16.65
CA THR A 64 14.75 2.88 15.32
C THR A 64 13.44 2.84 14.56
N ALA A 65 12.33 2.54 15.23
CA ALA A 65 11.01 2.44 14.59
C ALA A 65 10.42 3.80 14.21
N THR A 66 10.85 4.87 14.88
CA THR A 66 10.39 6.25 14.62
C THR A 66 11.41 7.11 13.87
N ASP A 67 12.52 6.53 13.41
CA ASP A 67 13.51 7.26 12.58
C ASP A 67 12.98 7.46 11.15
N THR A 68 12.04 8.36 11.02
CA THR A 68 11.40 8.79 9.76
C THR A 68 11.34 10.32 9.72
N PRO A 69 11.39 10.95 8.53
CA PRO A 69 11.11 12.38 8.39
C PRO A 69 9.76 12.80 8.98
N LEU A 70 8.77 11.90 8.98
CA LEU A 70 7.42 12.16 9.51
C LEU A 70 7.36 12.34 11.04
N LYS A 71 8.47 12.14 11.75
CA LYS A 71 8.58 12.44 13.19
C LYS A 71 8.39 13.92 13.53
N VAL A 72 8.42 14.81 12.54
CA VAL A 72 8.20 16.26 12.73
C VAL A 72 6.74 16.68 12.53
N MET A 73 5.85 15.72 12.19
CA MET A 73 4.43 16.02 11.98
C MET A 73 3.71 16.45 13.27
N ASP A 74 4.25 16.15 14.44
CA ASP A 74 3.79 16.67 15.74
C ASP A 74 3.89 18.20 15.89
N GLU A 75 4.63 18.86 15.01
CA GLU A 75 4.75 20.31 14.96
C GLU A 75 3.80 20.96 13.93
N VAL A 76 3.01 20.20 13.20
CA VAL A 76 2.01 20.69 12.24
C VAL A 76 0.65 20.78 12.94
N GLU A 77 0.15 22.01 13.12
CA GLU A 77 -1.16 22.25 13.72
C GLU A 77 -2.25 22.18 12.65
N ASP A 78 -2.93 21.04 12.55
CA ASP A 78 -4.04 20.82 11.61
C ASP A 78 -5.00 19.77 12.17
N ASP A 79 -6.21 20.20 12.53
CA ASP A 79 -7.26 19.35 13.09
C ASP A 79 -8.10 18.62 12.02
N SER A 80 -7.85 18.88 10.72
CA SER A 80 -8.55 18.20 9.64
C SER A 80 -8.06 16.76 9.46
N PHE A 81 -8.88 15.92 8.81
CA PHE A 81 -8.37 14.62 8.37
C PHE A 81 -7.45 14.77 7.18
N TYR A 82 -6.24 14.25 7.29
CA TYR A 82 -5.27 14.18 6.21
C TYR A 82 -4.36 12.96 6.31
N ARG A 83 -3.66 12.66 5.22
CA ARG A 83 -2.53 11.73 5.22
C ARG A 83 -1.25 12.45 4.89
N SER A 84 -0.15 11.91 5.43
CA SER A 84 1.20 12.40 5.16
C SER A 84 2.12 11.27 4.76
N TYR A 85 3.16 11.60 4.00
CA TYR A 85 4.21 10.66 3.69
C TYR A 85 5.59 11.34 3.60
N ALA A 86 6.66 10.54 3.69
CA ALA A 86 8.03 10.99 3.51
C ALA A 86 8.57 10.44 2.20
N ARG A 87 9.09 11.32 1.33
CA ARG A 87 9.64 10.88 0.05
C ARG A 87 10.85 9.94 0.17
N GLN A 88 11.54 9.94 1.25
CA GLN A 88 12.61 8.97 1.47
C GLN A 88 12.02 7.65 1.88
N LYS A 89 12.35 6.58 1.15
CA LYS A 89 12.01 5.20 1.52
C LYS A 89 12.56 4.94 2.93
N SER A 90 11.80 5.32 3.95
CA SER A 90 12.17 5.04 5.34
C SER A 90 11.93 3.56 5.58
N ALA A 91 12.88 2.91 6.22
CA ALA A 91 12.74 1.51 6.61
C ALA A 91 11.64 1.27 7.66
N THR A 92 11.04 2.33 8.17
CA THR A 92 10.17 2.34 9.36
C THR A 92 8.68 2.29 8.99
N GLN A 93 8.30 1.23 8.29
CA GLN A 93 6.89 0.96 8.02
C GLN A 93 6.17 0.64 9.33
N GLY A 94 5.08 1.37 9.61
CA GLY A 94 4.35 1.28 10.86
C GLY A 94 4.74 2.34 11.90
N ALA A 95 5.65 3.27 11.59
CA ALA A 95 5.94 4.42 12.44
C ALA A 95 4.70 5.25 12.75
N SER A 96 3.73 5.30 11.83
CA SER A 96 2.43 5.95 12.01
C SER A 96 1.66 5.47 13.25
N MET A 97 1.79 4.20 13.61
CA MET A 97 1.14 3.64 14.82
C MET A 97 1.77 4.14 16.11
N ILE A 98 3.03 4.59 16.10
CA ILE A 98 3.76 5.08 17.26
C ILE A 98 3.73 6.61 17.31
N LEU A 99 3.82 7.25 16.14
CA LEU A 99 3.87 8.71 15.99
C LEU A 99 2.47 9.33 15.79
N GLU A 100 1.41 8.50 15.77
CA GLU A 100 0.00 8.91 15.72
C GLU A 100 -0.37 9.81 14.54
N TYR A 101 0.26 9.61 13.35
CA TYR A 101 -0.14 10.27 12.11
C TYR A 101 -0.84 9.30 11.14
N ASN A 102 -1.69 9.81 10.26
CA ASN A 102 -2.25 9.02 9.17
C ASN A 102 -1.26 8.99 8.00
N GLY A 103 -0.79 7.81 7.63
CA GLY A 103 0.16 7.62 6.54
C GLY A 103 -0.43 6.85 5.36
N VAL A 104 0.26 6.89 4.22
CA VAL A 104 -0.01 6.05 3.05
C VAL A 104 0.96 4.86 2.95
N GLU A 105 1.90 4.79 3.88
CA GLU A 105 2.90 3.73 3.95
C GLU A 105 2.55 2.77 5.08
N TYR A 106 2.42 1.48 4.79
CA TYR A 106 2.24 0.48 5.83
C TYR A 106 2.67 -0.92 5.42
N PHE A 107 2.95 -1.74 6.42
CA PHE A 107 3.22 -3.16 6.28
C PHE A 107 2.03 -3.97 6.81
N ASN A 108 1.50 -4.86 6.00
CA ASN A 108 0.49 -5.83 6.42
C ASN A 108 0.68 -7.14 5.66
N SER A 109 0.78 -8.25 6.37
CA SER A 109 0.92 -9.59 5.76
C SER A 109 -0.29 -10.00 4.92
N THR A 110 -1.44 -9.34 5.09
CA THR A 110 -2.69 -9.58 4.36
C THR A 110 -3.25 -8.27 3.85
N LEU A 111 -2.85 -7.87 2.64
CA LEU A 111 -3.44 -6.70 1.98
C LEU A 111 -4.87 -7.02 1.52
N ALA A 112 -5.76 -6.03 1.60
CA ALA A 112 -7.11 -6.16 1.07
C ALA A 112 -7.09 -6.30 -0.47
N GLY A 113 -7.90 -7.20 -1.02
CA GLY A 113 -7.99 -7.44 -2.46
C GLY A 113 -8.19 -6.15 -3.27
N PRO A 114 -9.21 -5.31 -2.96
CA PRO A 114 -9.45 -4.06 -3.66
C PRO A 114 -8.26 -3.11 -3.69
N THR A 115 -7.47 -3.06 -2.61
CA THR A 115 -6.23 -2.26 -2.57
C THR A 115 -5.18 -2.81 -3.53
N VAL A 116 -5.01 -4.12 -3.57
CA VAL A 116 -4.08 -4.78 -4.52
C VAL A 116 -4.50 -4.53 -5.96
N ASP A 117 -5.80 -4.62 -6.25
CA ASP A 117 -6.37 -4.34 -7.57
C ASP A 117 -6.06 -2.90 -8.00
N PHE A 118 -6.28 -1.92 -7.11
CA PHE A 118 -5.98 -0.51 -7.38
C PHE A 118 -4.52 -0.28 -7.75
N TYR A 119 -3.59 -0.82 -6.96
CA TYR A 119 -2.16 -0.66 -7.23
C TYR A 119 -1.75 -1.27 -8.57
N ARG A 120 -2.38 -2.39 -8.94
CA ARG A 120 -2.15 -3.06 -10.23
C ARG A 120 -2.76 -2.28 -11.38
N GLU A 121 -4.03 -1.89 -11.28
CA GLU A 121 -4.75 -1.14 -12.33
C GLU A 121 -4.15 0.24 -12.60
N MET A 122 -3.56 0.87 -11.57
CA MET A 122 -2.87 2.15 -11.72
C MET A 122 -1.40 2.01 -12.15
N GLY A 123 -0.91 0.81 -12.35
CA GLY A 123 0.49 0.58 -12.74
C GLY A 123 1.50 1.04 -11.68
N LEU A 124 1.13 1.09 -10.39
CA LEU A 124 1.96 1.61 -9.32
C LEU A 124 3.18 0.71 -9.05
N THR A 125 4.30 1.33 -8.71
CA THR A 125 5.59 0.66 -8.45
C THR A 125 5.93 0.55 -6.97
N SER A 126 5.37 1.41 -6.15
CA SER A 126 5.66 1.54 -4.71
C SER A 126 4.87 0.55 -3.85
N TRP A 127 4.90 -0.75 -4.21
CA TRP A 127 4.25 -1.79 -3.41
C TRP A 127 4.87 -3.18 -3.54
N THR A 128 4.50 -4.05 -2.62
CA THR A 128 4.74 -5.49 -2.65
C THR A 128 3.52 -6.22 -2.11
N LEU A 129 3.53 -7.55 -2.12
CA LEU A 129 2.43 -8.36 -1.56
C LEU A 129 2.14 -8.11 -0.06
N VAL A 130 3.01 -7.39 0.63
CA VAL A 130 2.91 -7.14 2.09
C VAL A 130 3.17 -5.68 2.47
N LYS A 131 3.44 -4.80 1.49
CA LYS A 131 3.83 -3.41 1.75
C LYS A 131 3.19 -2.47 0.76
N LEU A 132 2.71 -1.32 1.24
CA LEU A 132 2.36 -0.17 0.43
C LEU A 132 3.29 1.00 0.82
N MET A 133 3.70 1.80 -0.16
CA MET A 133 4.66 2.90 0.02
C MET A 133 4.21 4.17 -0.72
N GLY A 134 2.93 4.52 -0.60
CA GLY A 134 2.34 5.69 -1.25
C GLY A 134 1.87 5.44 -2.68
N PHE A 135 1.65 6.50 -3.42
CA PHE A 135 1.05 6.50 -4.77
C PHE A 135 2.06 6.94 -5.85
N ASP A 136 3.34 6.63 -5.69
CA ASP A 136 4.43 7.01 -6.61
C ASP A 136 4.54 8.53 -6.86
N GLU A 137 4.13 9.34 -5.88
CA GLU A 137 4.13 10.82 -5.93
C GLU A 137 3.37 11.36 -7.17
N ARG A 138 2.28 10.68 -7.54
CA ARG A 138 1.42 11.06 -8.66
C ARG A 138 0.33 12.00 -8.14
N GLY A 139 0.34 13.26 -8.59
CA GLY A 139 -0.51 14.32 -8.04
C GLY A 139 -2.00 14.01 -8.08
N TYR A 140 -2.50 13.36 -9.13
CA TYR A 140 -3.90 12.92 -9.23
C TYR A 140 -4.25 11.86 -8.17
N LEU A 141 -3.35 10.91 -7.91
CA LEU A 141 -3.59 9.86 -6.92
C LEU A 141 -3.37 10.36 -5.49
N ASP A 142 -2.39 11.24 -5.28
CA ASP A 142 -2.15 11.90 -3.99
C ASP A 142 -3.38 12.74 -3.58
N ALA A 143 -4.01 13.44 -4.53
CA ALA A 143 -5.24 14.18 -4.30
C ALA A 143 -6.37 13.26 -3.79
N MET A 144 -6.67 12.17 -4.51
CA MET A 144 -7.70 11.19 -4.14
C MET A 144 -7.38 10.42 -2.86
N GLY A 145 -6.08 10.22 -2.58
CA GLY A 145 -5.60 9.51 -1.40
C GLY A 145 -5.58 10.37 -0.13
N ASN A 146 -6.09 11.61 -0.16
CA ASN A 146 -6.06 12.58 0.94
C ASN A 146 -4.62 12.92 1.41
N VAL A 147 -3.63 12.88 0.50
CA VAL A 147 -2.23 13.21 0.84
C VAL A 147 -2.09 14.72 0.88
N LYS A 148 -2.10 15.27 2.09
CA LYS A 148 -2.02 16.71 2.33
C LYS A 148 -0.59 17.17 2.60
N TYR A 149 0.17 16.39 3.37
CA TYR A 149 1.53 16.79 3.73
C TYR A 149 2.58 15.81 3.24
N MET A 150 3.68 16.38 2.75
CA MET A 150 4.90 15.66 2.43
C MET A 150 6.04 16.24 3.26
N VAL A 151 6.86 15.38 3.85
CA VAL A 151 8.07 15.78 4.57
C VAL A 151 9.30 15.34 3.81
N MET A 152 10.20 16.29 3.58
CA MET A 152 11.48 16.03 2.93
C MET A 152 12.64 16.47 3.82
N LYS A 153 13.77 15.77 3.70
CA LYS A 153 15.07 16.29 4.16
C LYS A 153 15.58 17.30 3.16
N GLU A 154 16.28 18.32 3.65
CA GLU A 154 16.93 19.34 2.82
C GLU A 154 17.75 18.74 1.66
N GLY A 155 17.71 19.39 0.50
CA GLY A 155 18.46 19.00 -0.70
C GLY A 155 17.74 18.02 -1.63
N LYS A 156 16.43 17.77 -1.43
CA LYS A 156 15.59 16.90 -2.26
C LYS A 156 14.43 17.63 -2.96
N GLU A 157 14.43 18.96 -2.94
CA GLU A 157 13.35 19.83 -3.40
C GLU A 157 13.05 19.66 -4.90
N PHE A 158 14.05 19.26 -5.71
CA PHE A 158 13.87 18.97 -7.15
C PHE A 158 12.94 17.77 -7.43
N LEU A 159 12.55 17.04 -6.41
CA LEU A 159 11.62 15.92 -6.47
C LEU A 159 10.20 16.31 -6.02
N LEU A 160 9.92 17.59 -5.78
CA LEU A 160 8.63 18.05 -5.29
C LEU A 160 7.55 17.82 -6.34
N PRO A 161 6.43 17.13 -6.01
CA PRO A 161 5.31 16.97 -6.92
C PRO A 161 4.59 18.30 -7.19
N TYR A 162 3.73 18.31 -8.21
CA TYR A 162 2.90 19.46 -8.52
C TYR A 162 1.96 19.83 -7.36
N GLY A 163 1.82 21.14 -7.12
CA GLY A 163 0.88 21.69 -6.14
C GLY A 163 1.31 21.56 -4.68
N PHE A 164 2.51 21.08 -4.41
CA PHE A 164 3.07 21.11 -3.06
C PHE A 164 3.84 22.40 -2.82
N GLU A 165 3.52 23.11 -1.74
CA GLU A 165 4.13 24.36 -1.34
C GLU A 165 4.77 24.24 0.06
N GLU A 166 5.93 24.88 0.28
CA GLU A 166 6.59 24.88 1.57
C GLU A 166 5.73 25.63 2.61
N VAL A 167 5.42 24.96 3.72
CA VAL A 167 4.65 25.57 4.83
C VAL A 167 5.48 25.72 6.11
N LYS A 168 6.43 24.81 6.36
CA LYS A 168 7.24 24.85 7.57
C LYS A 168 8.59 24.19 7.38
N LYS A 169 9.65 24.81 7.94
CA LYS A 169 10.98 24.21 8.02
C LYS A 169 11.32 23.97 9.49
N ILE A 170 11.67 22.75 9.83
CA ILE A 170 11.85 22.26 11.20
C ILE A 170 13.26 21.70 11.35
N LEU A 171 13.97 22.14 12.37
CA LEU A 171 15.27 21.55 12.75
C LEU A 171 15.04 20.53 13.88
N ARG A 172 15.35 19.25 13.62
CA ARG A 172 15.28 18.18 14.61
C ARG A 172 16.48 17.24 14.46
N ASP A 173 17.16 16.94 15.57
CA ASP A 173 18.36 16.08 15.59
C ASP A 173 19.45 16.57 14.61
N ASP A 174 19.71 17.89 14.59
CA ASP A 174 20.67 18.56 13.69
C ASP A 174 20.41 18.38 12.19
N VAL A 175 19.18 18.00 11.81
CA VAL A 175 18.72 17.85 10.42
C VAL A 175 17.54 18.78 10.16
N TYR A 176 17.60 19.52 9.04
CA TYR A 176 16.46 20.27 8.56
C TYR A 176 15.49 19.36 7.81
N TYR A 177 14.22 19.48 8.17
CA TYR A 177 13.09 18.87 7.51
C TYR A 177 12.16 19.97 7.01
N THR A 178 11.73 19.88 5.78
CA THR A 178 10.75 20.80 5.20
C THR A 178 9.42 20.07 5.03
N VAL A 179 8.37 20.66 5.57
CA VAL A 179 6.97 20.21 5.39
C VAL A 179 6.39 20.98 4.22
N TYR A 180 5.85 20.26 3.27
CA TYR A 180 5.13 20.79 2.11
C TYR A 180 3.67 20.41 2.20
N GLU A 181 2.77 21.34 1.85
CA GLU A 181 1.32 21.14 1.80
C GLU A 181 0.85 21.06 0.35
N ASN A 182 0.05 20.03 0.05
CA ASN A 182 -0.60 19.83 -1.23
C ASN A 182 -1.84 20.72 -1.34
N GLN A 183 -1.84 21.66 -2.28
CA GLN A 183 -2.98 22.57 -2.53
C GLN A 183 -4.15 21.85 -3.22
N ASN A 184 -3.90 20.66 -3.79
CA ASN A 184 -4.89 19.87 -4.54
C ASN A 184 -5.35 18.62 -3.78
N VAL A 185 -5.47 18.68 -2.46
CA VAL A 185 -5.92 17.54 -1.66
C VAL A 185 -7.45 17.46 -1.61
N LEU A 186 -8.03 16.25 -1.75
CA LEU A 186 -9.44 15.99 -1.47
C LEU A 186 -9.66 15.69 0.03
N PRO A 187 -10.81 16.07 0.61
CA PRO A 187 -11.18 15.69 1.98
C PRO A 187 -11.48 14.19 2.07
N LEU A 188 -11.75 13.68 3.28
CA LEU A 188 -12.02 12.26 3.51
C LEU A 188 -13.21 11.73 2.70
N GLY A 189 -14.27 12.53 2.57
CA GLY A 189 -15.45 12.25 1.75
C GLY A 189 -15.66 13.35 0.73
N TYR A 190 -15.86 12.98 -0.53
CA TYR A 190 -16.08 13.88 -1.66
C TYR A 190 -17.07 13.26 -2.66
N THR A 191 -17.72 14.09 -3.47
CA THR A 191 -18.88 13.67 -4.23
C THR A 191 -18.66 13.65 -5.74
N TYR A 192 -19.46 12.81 -6.40
CA TYR A 192 -19.51 12.64 -7.83
C TYR A 192 -20.95 12.73 -8.34
N ASP A 193 -21.10 13.33 -9.51
CA ASP A 193 -22.31 13.35 -10.32
C ASP A 193 -22.21 12.46 -11.57
N GLN A 194 -21.04 11.88 -11.80
CA GLN A 194 -20.77 10.93 -12.88
C GLN A 194 -20.15 9.65 -12.33
N VAL A 195 -20.51 8.52 -12.97
CA VAL A 195 -19.94 7.19 -12.68
C VAL A 195 -19.50 6.51 -13.97
N ILE A 196 -18.49 5.68 -13.87
CA ILE A 196 -17.99 4.82 -14.95
C ILE A 196 -17.84 3.40 -14.42
N SER A 197 -18.15 2.38 -15.24
CA SER A 197 -17.90 1.00 -14.86
C SER A 197 -16.41 0.67 -14.83
N LEU A 198 -16.03 -0.30 -14.00
CA LEU A 198 -14.65 -0.80 -13.99
C LEU A 198 -14.23 -1.33 -15.37
N GLU A 199 -15.14 -2.05 -16.08
CA GLU A 199 -14.91 -2.57 -17.43
C GLU A 199 -14.57 -1.43 -18.43
N ASN A 200 -15.32 -0.32 -18.37
CA ASN A 200 -15.05 0.83 -19.24
C ASN A 200 -13.73 1.52 -18.88
N LEU A 201 -13.38 1.60 -17.59
CA LEU A 201 -12.07 2.11 -17.17
C LEU A 201 -10.92 1.24 -17.65
N GLU A 202 -11.06 -0.08 -17.62
CA GLU A 202 -10.04 -1.02 -18.10
C GLU A 202 -9.76 -0.87 -19.60
N ASN A 203 -10.73 -0.42 -20.40
CA ASN A 203 -10.55 -0.08 -21.82
C ASN A 203 -9.74 1.22 -22.05
N ILE A 204 -9.53 2.02 -21.00
CA ILE A 204 -8.71 3.22 -21.06
C ILE A 204 -7.26 2.84 -20.73
N GLU A 205 -6.30 3.37 -21.50
CA GLU A 205 -4.87 3.14 -21.23
C GLU A 205 -4.49 3.55 -19.80
N THR A 206 -3.72 2.72 -19.12
CA THR A 206 -3.34 2.87 -17.71
C THR A 206 -2.86 4.28 -17.31
N PRO A 207 -2.05 5.01 -18.13
CA PRO A 207 -1.61 6.37 -17.80
C PRO A 207 -2.72 7.39 -17.63
N PHE A 208 -3.87 7.19 -18.28
CA PHE A 208 -4.99 8.13 -18.27
C PHE A 208 -6.05 7.83 -17.21
N ARG A 209 -6.07 6.64 -16.64
CA ARG A 209 -7.09 6.19 -15.68
C ARG A 209 -7.21 7.10 -14.45
N GLN A 210 -6.09 7.63 -13.95
CA GLN A 210 -6.09 8.54 -12.79
C GLN A 210 -6.85 9.84 -13.04
N GLU A 211 -6.76 10.39 -14.26
CA GLU A 211 -7.48 11.60 -14.65
C GLU A 211 -8.98 11.36 -14.79
N VAL A 212 -9.36 10.21 -15.34
CA VAL A 212 -10.75 9.77 -15.44
C VAL A 212 -11.38 9.60 -14.06
N MET A 213 -10.67 9.00 -13.11
CA MET A 213 -11.15 8.76 -11.75
C MET A 213 -11.41 10.04 -10.94
N LEU A 214 -10.81 11.18 -11.29
CA LEU A 214 -11.16 12.47 -10.69
C LEU A 214 -12.41 13.09 -11.31
N GLN A 215 -12.85 12.65 -12.50
CA GLN A 215 -14.03 13.17 -13.17
C GLN A 215 -15.27 12.31 -12.93
N ALA A 216 -15.12 10.97 -12.92
CA ALA A 216 -16.20 10.03 -12.67
C ALA A 216 -15.77 8.98 -11.63
N ALA A 217 -16.67 8.64 -10.70
CA ALA A 217 -16.42 7.56 -9.77
C ALA A 217 -16.48 6.22 -10.47
N VAL A 218 -15.46 5.40 -10.29
CA VAL A 218 -15.45 4.02 -10.81
C VAL A 218 -16.28 3.13 -9.89
N VAL A 219 -17.27 2.44 -10.43
CA VAL A 219 -18.15 1.52 -9.69
C VAL A 219 -18.31 0.20 -10.43
N ASP A 220 -18.50 -0.90 -9.68
CA ASP A 220 -18.68 -2.22 -10.29
C ASP A 220 -20.04 -2.35 -11.00
N GLN A 221 -21.06 -1.63 -10.54
CA GLN A 221 -22.45 -1.72 -11.01
C GLN A 221 -23.07 -0.33 -11.14
N PRO A 222 -22.78 0.43 -12.24
CA PRO A 222 -23.29 1.79 -12.43
C PRO A 222 -24.82 1.90 -12.39
N GLU A 223 -25.55 0.86 -12.79
CA GLU A 223 -27.00 0.81 -12.75
C GLU A 223 -27.59 0.89 -11.34
N LYS A 224 -26.79 0.65 -10.32
CA LYS A 224 -27.17 0.81 -8.92
C LYS A 224 -26.92 2.21 -8.38
N VAL A 225 -26.39 3.12 -9.20
CA VAL A 225 -26.09 4.52 -8.86
C VAL A 225 -26.86 5.43 -9.83
N PRO A 226 -28.23 5.38 -9.82
CA PRO A 226 -29.06 6.02 -10.85
C PRO A 226 -29.08 7.54 -10.78
N GLU A 227 -28.68 8.14 -9.67
CA GLU A 227 -28.55 9.59 -9.49
C GLU A 227 -27.38 10.21 -10.24
N CYS A 228 -26.38 9.40 -10.57
CA CYS A 228 -25.22 9.84 -11.33
C CYS A 228 -25.36 9.50 -12.81
N GLN A 229 -24.81 10.37 -13.67
CA GLN A 229 -24.71 10.09 -15.09
C GLN A 229 -23.72 8.93 -15.30
N ASN A 230 -24.19 7.83 -15.89
CA ASN A 230 -23.32 6.74 -16.29
C ASN A 230 -22.59 7.10 -17.59
N VAL A 231 -21.28 7.18 -17.51
CA VAL A 231 -20.41 7.47 -18.65
C VAL A 231 -19.90 6.16 -19.22
N SER A 232 -20.29 5.83 -20.44
CA SER A 232 -19.88 4.58 -21.09
C SER A 232 -18.60 4.71 -21.91
N ASP A 233 -18.23 5.94 -22.31
CA ASP A 233 -17.13 6.21 -23.21
C ASP A 233 -16.58 7.63 -22.96
N THR A 234 -15.31 7.82 -23.22
CA THR A 234 -14.67 9.15 -23.25
C THR A 234 -14.99 9.94 -24.53
N GLY A 235 -15.59 9.28 -25.52
CA GLY A 235 -15.89 9.85 -26.84
C GLY A 235 -17.10 10.78 -26.89
N ASP A 236 -17.98 10.79 -25.89
CA ASP A 236 -19.14 11.70 -25.80
C ASP A 236 -18.80 13.09 -25.26
N GLY A 237 -17.54 13.30 -24.84
CA GLY A 237 -17.04 14.57 -24.30
C GLY A 237 -17.39 14.81 -22.83
N SER A 238 -18.03 13.86 -22.14
CA SER A 238 -18.33 13.95 -20.71
C SER A 238 -17.09 13.79 -19.84
N ILE A 239 -16.08 13.04 -20.32
CA ILE A 239 -14.78 12.91 -19.69
C ILE A 239 -13.70 13.48 -20.62
N GLN A 240 -12.83 14.30 -20.07
CA GLN A 240 -11.72 14.87 -20.80
C GLN A 240 -10.42 14.20 -20.38
N ILE A 241 -9.60 13.81 -21.37
CA ILE A 241 -8.25 13.29 -21.16
C ILE A 241 -7.27 14.30 -21.71
N SER A 242 -6.51 14.93 -20.83
CA SER A 242 -5.44 15.88 -21.16
C SER A 242 -4.09 15.19 -21.36
N GLY A 243 -3.93 14.00 -20.77
CA GLY A 243 -2.73 13.18 -20.90
C GLY A 243 -2.43 12.80 -22.36
N GLN A 244 -1.15 12.69 -22.71
CA GLN A 244 -0.71 12.39 -24.08
C GLN A 244 0.41 11.34 -24.08
N LYS A 245 0.33 10.43 -25.06
CA LYS A 245 1.45 9.55 -25.43
C LYS A 245 2.44 10.34 -26.25
N ILE A 246 3.71 10.36 -25.84
CA ILE A 246 4.78 11.13 -26.47
C ILE A 246 5.65 10.21 -27.31
N GLU A 247 5.92 10.61 -28.54
CA GLU A 247 6.79 9.86 -29.45
C GLU A 247 8.25 9.85 -28.94
N ILE A 248 8.84 8.66 -28.89
CA ILE A 248 10.27 8.48 -28.62
C ILE A 248 11.02 8.74 -29.92
N THR A 249 11.72 9.86 -30.00
CA THR A 249 12.43 10.30 -31.18
C THR A 249 13.80 9.63 -31.38
N GLY A 250 14.33 9.03 -30.30
CA GLY A 250 15.62 8.32 -30.36
C GLY A 250 15.88 7.46 -29.15
N ILE A 251 16.64 6.39 -29.37
CA ILE A 251 17.10 5.51 -28.29
C ILE A 251 18.60 5.33 -28.43
N GLN A 252 19.34 5.65 -27.37
CA GLN A 252 20.80 5.49 -27.33
C GLN A 252 21.18 4.52 -26.23
N CYS A 253 21.80 3.42 -26.60
CA CYS A 253 22.38 2.44 -25.69
C CYS A 253 23.89 2.61 -25.60
N ASP A 254 24.47 2.41 -24.43
CA ASP A 254 25.91 2.26 -24.32
C ASP A 254 26.38 0.87 -24.86
N GLU A 255 27.69 0.62 -24.88
CA GLU A 255 28.26 -0.63 -25.38
C GLU A 255 27.83 -1.89 -24.64
N ASN A 256 27.29 -1.74 -23.42
CA ASN A 256 26.86 -2.80 -22.55
C ASN A 256 25.36 -3.03 -22.54
N VAL A 257 24.58 -2.28 -23.32
CA VAL A 257 23.13 -2.45 -23.45
C VAL A 257 22.75 -2.75 -24.88
N THR A 258 21.90 -3.73 -25.07
CA THR A 258 21.20 -3.97 -26.35
C THR A 258 19.71 -3.93 -26.13
N TYR A 259 18.99 -3.31 -27.08
CA TYR A 259 17.53 -3.26 -27.15
C TYR A 259 17.07 -3.59 -28.56
N ASP A 260 16.17 -4.56 -28.69
CA ASP A 260 15.65 -5.04 -29.99
C ASP A 260 14.16 -4.69 -30.23
N GLY A 261 13.58 -3.81 -29.40
CA GLY A 261 12.16 -3.47 -29.42
C GLY A 261 11.32 -4.24 -28.42
N SER A 262 11.80 -5.40 -27.92
CA SER A 262 11.09 -6.25 -26.97
C SER A 262 11.96 -6.71 -25.80
N THR A 263 13.25 -6.77 -26.00
CA THR A 263 14.19 -7.27 -24.99
C THR A 263 15.28 -6.24 -24.71
N ILE A 264 15.46 -5.87 -23.45
CA ILE A 264 16.61 -5.09 -22.99
C ILE A 264 17.58 -6.04 -22.29
N LYS A 265 18.83 -6.04 -22.73
CA LYS A 265 19.90 -6.83 -22.13
C LYS A 265 21.05 -5.93 -21.70
N ALA A 266 21.25 -5.81 -20.39
CA ALA A 266 22.41 -5.17 -19.79
C ALA A 266 23.45 -6.22 -19.41
N THR A 267 24.67 -6.09 -19.96
CA THR A 267 25.78 -7.04 -19.79
C THR A 267 26.75 -6.63 -18.70
N ALA A 268 26.69 -5.39 -18.23
CA ALA A 268 27.49 -4.85 -17.14
C ALA A 268 26.60 -4.14 -16.09
N ALA A 269 27.13 -3.90 -14.90
CA ALA A 269 26.56 -2.95 -13.96
C ALA A 269 26.77 -1.52 -14.48
N ASP A 270 25.84 -0.63 -14.07
CA ASP A 270 25.83 0.78 -14.44
C ASP A 270 25.72 1.07 -15.97
N ALA A 271 25.40 0.03 -16.75
CA ALA A 271 25.06 0.16 -18.16
C ALA A 271 23.82 1.04 -18.35
N THR A 272 23.75 1.81 -19.45
CA THR A 272 22.73 2.83 -19.65
C THR A 272 22.03 2.77 -20.99
N MET A 273 20.74 3.13 -20.99
CA MET A 273 19.91 3.37 -22.16
C MET A 273 19.23 4.73 -22.00
N THR A 274 19.31 5.58 -22.99
CA THR A 274 18.67 6.90 -22.97
C THR A 274 17.57 6.95 -24.03
N LEU A 275 16.38 7.36 -23.61
CA LEU A 275 15.24 7.63 -24.47
C LEU A 275 15.17 9.14 -24.67
N TYR A 276 15.07 9.60 -25.92
CA TYR A 276 14.87 11.01 -26.28
C TYR A 276 13.44 11.22 -26.78
N PHE A 277 12.82 12.30 -26.36
CA PHE A 277 11.44 12.66 -26.70
C PHE A 277 11.24 14.18 -26.53
N ASP A 278 10.13 14.72 -27.02
CA ASP A 278 9.71 16.10 -26.76
C ASP A 278 8.49 16.11 -25.86
N GLY A 279 8.70 16.19 -24.54
CA GLY A 279 7.65 16.17 -23.53
C GLY A 279 6.80 17.44 -23.51
N LEU A 280 5.89 17.54 -22.55
CA LEU A 280 5.02 18.70 -22.34
C LEU A 280 5.54 19.57 -21.19
N GLU A 281 5.29 20.88 -21.28
CA GLU A 281 5.46 21.81 -20.16
C GLU A 281 4.39 21.57 -19.08
N ASP A 282 4.65 21.99 -17.85
CA ASP A 282 3.73 21.89 -16.72
C ASP A 282 3.08 20.49 -16.57
N SER A 283 3.89 19.45 -16.70
CA SER A 283 3.41 18.07 -16.72
C SER A 283 4.19 17.13 -15.80
N GLU A 284 3.52 16.09 -15.32
CA GLU A 284 4.19 14.87 -14.85
C GLU A 284 4.54 14.01 -16.07
N THR A 285 5.77 13.50 -16.09
CA THR A 285 6.24 12.61 -17.16
C THR A 285 6.29 11.18 -16.64
N TYR A 286 5.79 10.24 -17.40
CA TYR A 286 5.76 8.82 -17.06
C TYR A 286 6.51 7.98 -18.07
N LEU A 287 7.30 7.03 -17.59
CA LEU A 287 7.79 5.91 -18.37
C LEU A 287 6.84 4.72 -18.16
N TYR A 288 6.19 4.30 -19.23
CA TYR A 288 5.31 3.15 -19.23
C TYR A 288 6.04 1.91 -19.74
N LEU A 289 5.96 0.83 -18.96
CA LEU A 289 6.55 -0.47 -19.28
C LEU A 289 5.44 -1.51 -19.23
N LYS A 290 5.03 -2.06 -20.37
CA LYS A 290 4.04 -3.11 -20.48
C LYS A 290 4.70 -4.46 -20.73
N GLY A 291 4.12 -5.53 -20.15
CA GLY A 291 4.64 -6.89 -20.29
C GLY A 291 6.01 -7.08 -19.65
N LEU A 292 6.36 -6.24 -18.64
CA LEU A 292 7.68 -6.29 -18.00
C LEU A 292 7.89 -7.61 -17.29
N SER A 293 8.84 -8.42 -17.77
CA SER A 293 9.20 -9.66 -17.13
C SER A 293 10.72 -9.89 -17.09
N MET A 294 11.17 -10.60 -16.04
CA MET A 294 12.55 -11.02 -15.87
C MET A 294 12.58 -12.50 -15.51
N LYS A 295 12.94 -13.36 -16.47
CA LYS A 295 12.97 -14.83 -16.29
C LYS A 295 14.15 -15.32 -15.46
N LYS A 296 15.30 -14.66 -15.57
CA LYS A 296 16.54 -15.02 -14.84
C LYS A 296 16.83 -14.02 -13.74
N GLY A 297 17.22 -14.51 -12.57
CA GLY A 297 17.51 -13.70 -11.40
C GLY A 297 16.31 -13.54 -10.47
N LYS A 298 16.57 -13.17 -9.21
CA LYS A 298 15.50 -12.96 -8.20
C LYS A 298 15.02 -11.52 -8.17
N LYS A 299 15.94 -10.57 -8.32
CA LYS A 299 15.66 -9.13 -8.34
C LYS A 299 16.78 -8.38 -9.05
N ALA A 300 16.46 -7.25 -9.64
CA ALA A 300 17.40 -6.30 -10.23
C ALA A 300 16.89 -4.88 -10.05
N THR A 301 17.78 -3.91 -9.90
CA THR A 301 17.40 -2.50 -9.74
C THR A 301 17.67 -1.73 -11.02
N ILE A 302 16.73 -0.89 -11.40
CA ILE A 302 16.82 0.07 -12.50
C ILE A 302 16.63 1.46 -11.89
N SER A 303 17.49 2.40 -12.26
CA SER A 303 17.38 3.80 -11.82
C SER A 303 17.10 4.70 -13.02
N PHE A 304 16.41 5.80 -12.78
CA PHE A 304 15.96 6.74 -13.81
C PHE A 304 16.48 8.14 -13.53
N GLN A 305 16.95 8.82 -14.58
CA GLN A 305 17.44 10.21 -14.53
C GLN A 305 16.79 11.00 -15.68
N VAL A 306 16.28 12.18 -15.35
CA VAL A 306 15.69 13.14 -16.30
C VAL A 306 16.40 14.49 -16.32
N GLU A 307 17.32 14.70 -15.36
CA GLU A 307 18.22 15.84 -15.28
C GLU A 307 19.63 15.34 -14.98
N ASP A 308 20.65 16.03 -15.48
CA ASP A 308 22.03 15.65 -15.28
C ASP A 308 22.41 15.62 -13.79
N GLY A 309 23.00 14.49 -13.37
CA GLY A 309 23.46 14.28 -12.01
C GLY A 309 22.37 13.97 -10.98
N LYS A 310 21.07 13.92 -11.37
CA LYS A 310 19.96 13.68 -10.44
C LYS A 310 19.19 12.40 -10.78
N GLU A 311 19.24 11.41 -9.92
CA GLU A 311 18.38 10.22 -9.98
C GLU A 311 17.01 10.56 -9.39
N THR A 312 15.95 10.47 -10.19
CA THR A 312 14.58 10.80 -9.76
C THR A 312 13.89 9.63 -9.11
N GLN A 313 14.05 8.45 -9.67
CA GLN A 313 13.36 7.24 -9.23
C GLN A 313 14.27 6.02 -9.36
N SER A 314 13.95 4.98 -8.61
CA SER A 314 14.49 3.64 -8.81
C SER A 314 13.40 2.59 -8.63
N TYR A 315 13.43 1.56 -9.45
CA TYR A 315 12.51 0.43 -9.36
C TYR A 315 13.24 -0.89 -9.24
N VAL A 316 12.76 -1.76 -8.35
CA VAL A 316 13.30 -3.11 -8.17
C VAL A 316 12.45 -4.09 -8.98
N VAL A 317 12.92 -4.43 -10.17
CA VAL A 317 12.31 -5.50 -10.98
C VAL A 317 12.46 -6.82 -10.24
N LYS A 318 11.35 -7.50 -10.00
CA LYS A 318 11.32 -8.82 -9.34
C LYS A 318 11.12 -9.89 -10.40
N GLY A 319 12.07 -10.84 -10.47
CA GLY A 319 11.97 -11.96 -11.39
C GLY A 319 10.83 -12.92 -11.03
N GLU A 320 10.41 -13.75 -11.96
CA GLU A 320 9.29 -14.71 -11.80
C GLU A 320 9.46 -15.65 -10.60
N ALA A 321 10.70 -16.01 -10.25
CA ALA A 321 11.04 -16.85 -9.10
C ALA A 321 11.09 -16.11 -7.76
N ASN A 322 10.83 -14.81 -7.72
CA ASN A 322 10.84 -14.02 -6.49
C ASN A 322 9.52 -14.18 -5.73
N THR A 323 9.60 -14.53 -4.45
CA THR A 323 8.42 -14.71 -3.58
C THR A 323 7.55 -13.46 -3.46
N TYR A 324 8.14 -12.27 -3.60
CA TYR A 324 7.44 -10.97 -3.55
C TYR A 324 7.11 -10.41 -4.95
N ASN A 325 7.13 -11.23 -5.99
CA ASN A 325 6.66 -10.84 -7.32
C ASN A 325 5.14 -10.62 -7.28
N THR A 326 4.70 -9.42 -7.62
CA THR A 326 3.29 -9.02 -7.59
C THR A 326 2.48 -9.58 -8.77
N ARG A 327 3.16 -10.21 -9.74
CA ARG A 327 2.60 -10.65 -11.03
C ARG A 327 1.93 -9.53 -11.82
N GLN A 328 2.33 -8.30 -11.53
CA GLN A 328 1.97 -7.13 -12.32
C GLN A 328 2.87 -7.10 -13.54
N ASP A 329 2.32 -6.75 -14.68
CA ASP A 329 3.00 -6.66 -15.97
C ASP A 329 3.02 -5.24 -16.55
N GLU A 330 2.14 -4.36 -16.09
CA GLU A 330 2.11 -2.94 -16.45
C GLU A 330 2.66 -2.06 -15.33
N PHE A 331 3.63 -1.20 -15.66
CA PHE A 331 4.27 -0.31 -14.70
C PHE A 331 4.32 1.11 -15.26
N LEU A 332 3.80 2.07 -14.50
CA LEU A 332 3.83 3.47 -14.82
C LEU A 332 4.77 4.19 -13.85
N ILE A 333 6.01 4.37 -14.27
CA ILE A 333 7.06 4.97 -13.45
C ILE A 333 6.97 6.48 -13.55
N ASN A 334 6.66 7.15 -12.45
CA ASN A 334 6.62 8.60 -12.39
C ASN A 334 8.05 9.18 -12.40
N LEU A 335 8.41 9.88 -13.47
CA LEU A 335 9.67 10.60 -13.61
C LEU A 335 9.63 12.00 -12.96
N GLY A 336 8.49 12.37 -12.41
CA GLY A 336 8.23 13.59 -11.66
C GLY A 336 7.66 14.72 -12.52
N TYR A 337 7.16 15.75 -11.81
CA TYR A 337 6.68 16.99 -12.38
C TYR A 337 7.83 17.89 -12.88
N ALA A 338 7.59 18.62 -13.96
CA ALA A 338 8.46 19.69 -14.42
C ALA A 338 7.67 20.81 -15.11
N GLN A 339 8.05 22.06 -14.82
CA GLN A 339 7.53 23.23 -15.54
C GLN A 339 8.02 23.26 -16.98
N ALA A 340 9.32 22.99 -17.20
CA ALA A 340 9.89 22.90 -18.52
C ALA A 340 9.72 21.49 -19.10
N LYS A 341 9.68 21.38 -20.43
CA LYS A 341 9.62 20.10 -21.13
C LYS A 341 10.79 19.21 -20.76
N ARG A 342 10.48 17.96 -20.40
CA ARG A 342 11.50 16.91 -20.32
C ARG A 342 11.79 16.39 -21.72
N VAL A 343 13.08 16.23 -22.03
CA VAL A 343 13.53 15.85 -23.39
C VAL A 343 14.27 14.52 -23.42
N TYR A 344 14.53 13.92 -22.26
CA TYR A 344 15.13 12.60 -22.17
C TYR A 344 14.79 11.90 -20.86
N CYS A 345 14.89 10.57 -20.89
CA CYS A 345 14.95 9.70 -19.72
C CYS A 345 16.12 8.74 -19.86
N LYS A 346 17.08 8.83 -18.96
CA LYS A 346 18.22 7.92 -18.90
C LYS A 346 17.94 6.80 -17.91
N ILE A 347 17.95 5.58 -18.40
CA ILE A 347 17.74 4.35 -17.65
C ILE A 347 19.10 3.75 -17.33
N ARG A 348 19.40 3.53 -16.04
CA ARG A 348 20.62 2.88 -15.58
C ARG A 348 20.31 1.52 -14.98
N PHE A 349 20.99 0.50 -15.44
CA PHE A 349 20.87 -0.88 -14.98
C PHE A 349 21.94 -1.17 -13.92
N ASN A 350 21.57 -1.19 -12.65
CA ASN A 350 22.51 -1.29 -11.55
C ASN A 350 23.21 -2.66 -11.45
N GLN A 351 22.84 -3.60 -12.30
CA GLN A 351 23.46 -4.92 -12.41
C GLN A 351 23.18 -5.55 -13.77
N LYS A 352 23.88 -6.64 -14.11
CA LYS A 352 23.58 -7.46 -15.29
C LYS A 352 22.15 -8.00 -15.21
N MET A 353 21.35 -7.78 -16.27
CA MET A 353 19.99 -8.29 -16.35
C MET A 353 19.51 -8.44 -17.79
N THR A 354 18.47 -9.24 -17.95
CA THR A 354 17.70 -9.30 -19.20
C THR A 354 16.24 -9.19 -18.83
N ILE A 355 15.55 -8.21 -19.38
CA ILE A 355 14.12 -7.98 -19.20
C ILE A 355 13.43 -8.04 -20.55
N GLN A 356 12.19 -8.51 -20.55
CA GLN A 356 11.31 -8.54 -21.70
C GLN A 356 10.18 -7.54 -21.50
N LEU A 357 9.76 -6.91 -22.59
CA LEU A 357 8.69 -5.90 -22.63
C LEU A 357 7.81 -6.15 -23.84
N GLU A 358 6.52 -5.86 -23.75
CA GLU A 358 5.60 -5.77 -24.89
C GLU A 358 5.56 -4.37 -25.46
N ASP A 359 5.60 -3.34 -24.61
CA ASP A 359 5.63 -1.92 -25.00
C ASP A 359 6.51 -1.11 -24.02
N LEU A 360 7.16 -0.09 -24.57
CA LEU A 360 7.93 0.92 -23.86
C LEU A 360 7.53 2.27 -24.43
N ALA A 361 6.91 3.12 -23.60
CA ALA A 361 6.38 4.39 -24.06
C ALA A 361 6.58 5.50 -23.02
N ILE A 362 6.54 6.75 -23.50
CA ILE A 362 6.53 7.94 -22.66
C ILE A 362 5.12 8.56 -22.71
N TYR A 363 4.65 8.97 -21.56
CA TYR A 363 3.40 9.73 -21.41
C TYR A 363 3.66 11.00 -20.62
N CYS A 364 2.97 12.06 -20.97
CA CYS A 364 2.95 13.31 -20.21
C CYS A 364 1.52 13.60 -19.78
N GLN A 365 1.35 13.89 -18.49
CA GLN A 365 0.09 14.31 -17.90
C GLN A 365 0.18 15.79 -17.51
N PRO A 366 -0.48 16.69 -18.25
CA PRO A 366 -0.60 18.10 -17.86
C PRO A 366 -1.25 18.20 -16.47
N MET A 367 -0.71 19.10 -15.65
CA MET A 367 -1.18 19.22 -14.25
C MET A 367 -2.17 20.37 -14.06
N SER A 368 -2.31 21.27 -15.01
CA SER A 368 -3.24 22.40 -14.94
C SER A 368 -4.72 22.03 -14.73
N PRO A 369 -5.25 20.88 -15.24
CA PRO A 369 -6.64 20.50 -14.98
C PRO A 369 -6.89 19.98 -13.55
N LEU A 370 -5.86 19.52 -12.84
CA LEU A 370 -6.00 18.88 -11.53
C LEU A 370 -6.79 19.74 -10.54
N THR A 371 -6.46 21.03 -10.44
CA THR A 371 -7.12 21.94 -9.50
C THR A 371 -8.63 22.03 -9.77
N SER A 372 -9.03 22.14 -11.04
CA SER A 372 -10.45 22.24 -11.39
C SER A 372 -11.22 20.94 -11.08
N TYR A 373 -10.61 19.78 -11.29
CA TYR A 373 -11.22 18.50 -10.92
C TYR A 373 -11.35 18.33 -9.41
N VAL A 374 -10.33 18.73 -8.65
CA VAL A 374 -10.36 18.70 -7.19
C VAL A 374 -11.43 19.64 -6.64
N ASP A 375 -11.53 20.86 -7.18
CA ASP A 375 -12.54 21.82 -6.75
C ASP A 375 -13.96 21.34 -7.04
N ALA A 376 -14.18 20.69 -8.19
CA ALA A 376 -15.47 20.08 -8.52
C ALA A 376 -15.86 18.96 -7.53
N ARG A 377 -14.90 18.22 -6.99
CA ARG A 377 -15.17 17.14 -6.00
C ARG A 377 -15.37 17.68 -4.59
N LYS A 378 -14.91 18.92 -4.30
CA LYS A 378 -15.05 19.55 -2.97
C LYS A 378 -16.38 20.26 -2.77
N SER A 379 -17.20 20.43 -3.80
CA SER A 379 -18.43 21.24 -3.71
C SER A 379 -19.35 20.80 -2.58
N ASP A 380 -19.56 19.49 -2.44
CA ASP A 380 -20.42 18.87 -1.43
C ASP A 380 -19.62 17.85 -0.61
N ALA A 381 -18.50 18.30 -0.03
CA ALA A 381 -17.58 17.47 0.71
C ALA A 381 -18.10 17.10 2.11
N LEU A 382 -17.56 16.03 2.67
CA LEU A 382 -17.79 15.67 4.07
C LEU A 382 -17.01 16.63 4.98
N GLU A 383 -17.73 17.30 5.87
CA GLU A 383 -17.21 18.28 6.82
C GLU A 383 -17.36 17.80 8.27
N ASN A 384 -16.74 18.52 9.20
CA ASN A 384 -16.81 18.28 10.64
C ASN A 384 -16.49 16.81 10.99
N VAL A 385 -15.44 16.25 10.36
CA VAL A 385 -15.08 14.85 10.50
C VAL A 385 -14.51 14.58 11.89
N SER A 386 -15.15 13.67 12.62
CA SER A 386 -14.67 13.12 13.89
C SER A 386 -14.24 11.67 13.70
N LEU A 387 -13.03 11.35 14.09
CA LEU A 387 -12.44 10.01 13.99
C LEU A 387 -12.34 9.38 15.37
N GLU A 388 -13.01 8.25 15.55
CA GLU A 388 -12.86 7.37 16.71
C GLU A 388 -12.22 6.05 16.25
N THR A 389 -11.82 5.18 17.15
CA THR A 389 -11.12 3.92 16.85
C THR A 389 -11.81 3.06 15.78
N ASN A 390 -13.13 3.01 15.79
CA ASN A 390 -13.93 2.17 14.88
C ASN A 390 -15.17 2.88 14.34
N ARG A 391 -15.18 4.21 14.40
CA ARG A 391 -16.31 5.04 14.00
C ARG A 391 -15.82 6.35 13.41
N ILE A 392 -16.44 6.76 12.31
CA ILE A 392 -16.19 8.04 11.66
C ILE A 392 -17.54 8.72 11.53
N ILE A 393 -17.62 9.98 11.91
CA ILE A 393 -18.84 10.81 11.76
C ILE A 393 -18.44 12.07 11.04
N GLY A 394 -19.31 12.53 10.16
CA GLY A 394 -19.19 13.83 9.50
C GLY A 394 -20.55 14.34 9.06
N THR A 395 -20.58 15.55 8.57
CA THR A 395 -21.77 16.20 8.02
C THR A 395 -21.54 16.56 6.56
N VAL A 396 -22.60 16.56 5.78
CA VAL A 396 -22.57 17.03 4.39
C VAL A 396 -23.81 17.87 4.11
N GLN A 397 -23.64 18.90 3.28
CA GLN A 397 -24.74 19.68 2.71
C GLN A 397 -24.77 19.43 1.21
N ALA A 398 -25.50 18.39 0.79
CA ALA A 398 -25.60 18.02 -0.62
C ALA A 398 -26.61 18.92 -1.35
N GLN A 399 -26.21 19.49 -2.48
CA GLN A 399 -27.08 20.37 -3.29
C GLN A 399 -28.01 19.58 -4.21
N LYS A 400 -27.71 18.32 -4.46
CA LYS A 400 -28.50 17.37 -5.27
C LYS A 400 -28.22 15.94 -4.80
N ASN A 401 -28.92 14.97 -5.37
CA ASN A 401 -28.58 13.58 -5.14
C ASN A 401 -27.22 13.26 -5.80
N GLU A 402 -26.30 12.69 -5.03
CA GLU A 402 -24.92 12.41 -5.46
C GLU A 402 -24.40 11.08 -4.92
N PHE A 403 -23.25 10.68 -5.42
CA PHE A 403 -22.51 9.54 -4.93
C PHE A 403 -21.26 10.02 -4.18
N MET A 404 -21.22 9.79 -2.87
CA MET A 404 -20.08 10.18 -2.02
C MET A 404 -19.08 9.05 -1.94
N VAL A 405 -17.82 9.37 -2.24
CA VAL A 405 -16.67 8.45 -2.12
C VAL A 405 -15.82 8.86 -0.92
N PHE A 406 -15.42 7.88 -0.13
CA PHE A 406 -14.52 8.06 1.01
C PHE A 406 -13.13 7.55 0.68
N GLY A 407 -12.09 8.32 0.96
CA GLY A 407 -10.70 7.90 0.84
C GLY A 407 -10.30 6.80 1.84
N ILE A 408 -11.17 5.83 2.06
CA ILE A 408 -11.01 4.69 2.98
C ILE A 408 -11.08 3.40 2.18
N PRO A 409 -10.11 2.48 2.32
CA PRO A 409 -10.14 1.21 1.61
C PRO A 409 -11.40 0.38 1.91
N TYR A 410 -12.03 -0.14 0.87
CA TYR A 410 -13.20 -1.00 0.96
C TYR A 410 -12.85 -2.32 1.65
N GLN A 411 -13.56 -2.62 2.74
CA GLN A 411 -13.45 -3.87 3.49
C GLN A 411 -14.81 -4.29 4.03
N SER A 412 -15.04 -5.60 4.15
CA SER A 412 -16.31 -6.20 4.57
C SER A 412 -16.75 -5.88 6.01
N GLY A 413 -15.90 -5.26 6.83
CA GLY A 413 -16.23 -4.89 8.22
C GLY A 413 -16.96 -3.56 8.35
N TRP A 414 -17.01 -2.74 7.32
CA TRP A 414 -17.64 -1.43 7.36
C TRP A 414 -19.16 -1.51 7.21
N SER A 415 -19.85 -0.63 7.90
CA SER A 415 -21.28 -0.32 7.76
C SER A 415 -21.45 1.20 7.70
N ALA A 416 -22.29 1.69 6.80
CA ALA A 416 -22.58 3.12 6.64
C ALA A 416 -24.02 3.44 7.06
N TYR A 417 -24.21 4.65 7.59
CA TYR A 417 -25.50 5.19 8.00
C TYR A 417 -25.59 6.64 7.52
N VAL A 418 -26.74 6.98 6.97
CA VAL A 418 -27.14 8.36 6.63
C VAL A 418 -28.30 8.70 7.56
N ASP A 419 -28.16 9.72 8.39
CA ASP A 419 -29.14 10.15 9.40
C ASP A 419 -29.60 9.02 10.32
N GLY A 420 -28.68 8.11 10.65
CA GLY A 420 -28.96 6.93 11.47
C GLY A 420 -29.60 5.75 10.74
N VAL A 421 -29.94 5.89 9.46
CA VAL A 421 -30.50 4.82 8.62
C VAL A 421 -29.35 4.10 7.89
N LYS A 422 -29.30 2.77 8.03
CA LYS A 422 -28.27 1.98 7.37
C LYS A 422 -28.39 2.06 5.85
N THR A 423 -27.29 2.37 5.18
CA THR A 423 -27.18 2.42 3.71
C THR A 423 -26.19 1.39 3.17
N GLU A 424 -26.31 1.06 1.90
CA GLU A 424 -25.40 0.17 1.19
C GLU A 424 -24.05 0.86 0.96
N ILE A 425 -22.95 0.12 1.11
CA ILE A 425 -21.60 0.55 0.76
C ILE A 425 -21.22 -0.10 -0.56
N PHE A 426 -20.84 0.71 -1.53
CA PHE A 426 -20.33 0.29 -2.81
C PHE A 426 -18.81 0.30 -2.80
N ARG A 427 -18.20 -0.57 -3.60
CA ARG A 427 -16.80 -0.44 -3.97
C ARG A 427 -16.70 0.69 -5.00
N ALA A 428 -15.91 1.70 -4.70
CA ALA A 428 -15.73 2.90 -5.51
C ALA A 428 -14.24 3.13 -5.81
N ASN A 429 -13.93 3.73 -6.96
CA ASN A 429 -12.57 4.04 -7.37
C ASN A 429 -11.61 2.87 -7.12
N ILE A 430 -12.05 1.65 -7.45
CA ILE A 430 -11.37 0.36 -7.32
C ILE A 430 -11.12 -0.06 -5.87
N MET A 431 -10.58 0.79 -5.01
CA MET A 431 -10.22 0.42 -3.64
C MET A 431 -10.99 1.14 -2.55
N TYR A 432 -11.76 2.16 -2.85
CA TYR A 432 -12.42 3.00 -1.86
C TYR A 432 -13.87 2.58 -1.59
N MET A 433 -14.50 3.20 -0.59
CA MET A 433 -15.91 3.02 -0.29
C MET A 433 -16.73 4.17 -0.86
N GLY A 434 -17.95 3.87 -1.31
CA GLY A 434 -18.92 4.90 -1.73
C GLY A 434 -20.31 4.61 -1.20
N ILE A 435 -21.12 5.65 -1.04
CA ILE A 435 -22.52 5.57 -0.64
C ILE A 435 -23.36 6.58 -1.43
N HIS A 436 -24.66 6.32 -1.52
CA HIS A 436 -25.63 7.31 -1.97
C HIS A 436 -25.89 8.37 -0.91
N ILE A 437 -25.99 9.63 -1.31
CA ILE A 437 -26.49 10.72 -0.49
C ILE A 437 -27.63 11.45 -1.25
N GLY A 438 -28.70 11.79 -0.53
CA GLY A 438 -29.79 12.60 -1.06
C GLY A 438 -29.43 14.09 -1.06
N GLU A 439 -30.27 14.91 -1.69
CA GLU A 439 -30.23 16.36 -1.55
C GLU A 439 -30.58 16.75 -0.10
N GLY A 440 -29.81 17.67 0.49
CA GLY A 440 -30.07 18.22 1.82
C GLY A 440 -28.87 18.09 2.77
N ALA A 441 -29.15 18.40 4.05
CA ALA A 441 -28.17 18.26 5.13
C ALA A 441 -28.25 16.86 5.72
N HIS A 442 -27.12 16.17 5.74
CA HIS A 442 -27.05 14.80 6.25
C HIS A 442 -25.90 14.60 7.25
N THR A 443 -26.13 13.71 8.21
CA THR A 443 -25.08 13.18 9.07
C THR A 443 -24.69 11.81 8.57
N ILE A 444 -23.42 11.64 8.21
CA ILE A 444 -22.85 10.39 7.74
C ILE A 444 -22.10 9.73 8.89
N GLU A 445 -22.36 8.44 9.08
CA GLU A 445 -21.63 7.65 10.07
C GLU A 445 -21.14 6.34 9.45
N LEU A 446 -19.83 6.10 9.55
CA LEU A 446 -19.19 4.84 9.17
C LEU A 446 -18.78 4.09 10.44
N ARG A 447 -19.15 2.81 10.56
CA ARG A 447 -18.77 1.94 11.70
C ARG A 447 -18.04 0.72 11.20
N TYR A 448 -16.91 0.42 11.82
CA TYR A 448 -16.13 -0.79 11.52
C TYR A 448 -16.30 -1.83 12.62
N GLU A 449 -16.62 -3.05 12.22
CA GLU A 449 -16.59 -4.21 13.09
C GLU A 449 -15.81 -5.35 12.42
N MET A 450 -14.81 -5.88 13.12
CA MET A 450 -14.00 -6.97 12.57
C MET A 450 -14.88 -8.17 12.20
N PRO A 451 -14.88 -8.62 10.94
CA PRO A 451 -15.67 -9.77 10.49
C PRO A 451 -15.36 -11.02 11.31
N GLY A 452 -16.43 -11.68 11.78
CA GLY A 452 -16.30 -12.92 12.55
C GLY A 452 -15.94 -12.75 14.04
N LEU A 453 -15.66 -11.53 14.54
CA LEU A 453 -15.25 -11.30 15.92
C LEU A 453 -16.30 -11.83 16.91
N ARG A 454 -17.59 -11.52 16.73
CA ARG A 454 -18.67 -11.97 17.63
C ARG A 454 -18.79 -13.49 17.64
N ILE A 455 -18.73 -14.12 16.47
CA ILE A 455 -18.83 -15.59 16.34
C ILE A 455 -17.64 -16.27 17.01
N SER A 456 -16.42 -15.78 16.79
CA SER A 456 -15.22 -16.35 17.42
C SER A 456 -15.22 -16.20 18.93
N LEU A 457 -15.72 -15.08 19.47
CA LEU A 457 -15.89 -14.91 20.92
C LEU A 457 -16.89 -15.92 21.51
N VAL A 458 -18.02 -16.16 20.83
CA VAL A 458 -19.01 -17.18 21.26
C VAL A 458 -18.39 -18.57 21.23
N ILE A 459 -17.71 -18.94 20.12
CA ILE A 459 -17.03 -20.25 20.02
C ILE A 459 -16.00 -20.42 21.14
N THR A 460 -15.22 -19.39 21.42
CA THR A 460 -14.20 -19.41 22.48
C THR A 460 -14.87 -19.61 23.86
N ALA A 461 -15.91 -18.85 24.14
CA ALA A 461 -16.64 -18.97 25.41
C ALA A 461 -17.22 -20.38 25.59
N VAL A 462 -17.89 -20.92 24.57
CA VAL A 462 -18.45 -22.29 24.59
C VAL A 462 -17.33 -23.33 24.79
N SER A 463 -16.21 -23.18 24.09
CA SER A 463 -15.07 -24.10 24.22
C SER A 463 -14.48 -24.08 25.64
N LEU A 464 -14.36 -22.89 26.25
CA LEU A 464 -13.90 -22.76 27.64
C LEU A 464 -14.88 -23.44 28.65
N VAL A 465 -16.19 -23.29 28.43
CA VAL A 465 -17.21 -23.97 29.27
C VAL A 465 -17.09 -25.48 29.13
N ILE A 466 -17.02 -26.01 27.89
CA ILE A 466 -16.86 -27.46 27.65
C ILE A 466 -15.59 -27.97 28.33
N PHE A 467 -14.46 -27.25 28.15
CA PHE A 467 -13.20 -27.62 28.77
C PHE A 467 -13.27 -27.61 30.30
N GLY A 468 -13.90 -26.60 30.90
CA GLY A 468 -14.14 -26.51 32.34
C GLY A 468 -15.00 -27.68 32.87
N CYS A 469 -16.09 -27.99 32.16
CA CYS A 469 -16.94 -29.16 32.50
C CYS A 469 -16.16 -30.47 32.42
N ALA A 470 -15.34 -30.67 31.38
CA ALA A 470 -14.50 -31.87 31.23
C ALA A 470 -13.51 -32.04 32.40
N LEU A 471 -12.86 -30.92 32.82
CA LEU A 471 -11.96 -30.94 33.99
C LEU A 471 -12.68 -31.30 35.28
N ILE A 472 -13.89 -30.75 35.50
CA ILE A 472 -14.71 -31.07 36.70
C ILE A 472 -15.13 -32.54 36.69
N LEU A 473 -15.60 -33.06 35.56
CA LEU A 473 -15.97 -34.47 35.41
C LEU A 473 -14.80 -35.41 35.66
N ARG A 474 -13.63 -35.09 35.10
CA ARG A 474 -12.39 -35.83 35.32
C ARG A 474 -12.00 -35.85 36.81
N LYS A 475 -12.12 -34.73 37.52
CA LYS A 475 -11.82 -34.63 38.96
C LYS A 475 -12.82 -35.42 39.81
N ARG A 476 -14.09 -35.48 39.41
CA ARG A 476 -15.13 -36.28 40.06
C ARG A 476 -14.92 -37.77 39.82
N GLY A 477 -14.59 -38.20 38.60
CA GLY A 477 -14.29 -39.60 38.27
C GLY A 477 -13.07 -40.14 39.00
N GLY A 478 -11.98 -39.37 39.13
CA GLY A 478 -10.81 -39.75 39.91
C GLY A 478 -11.08 -39.87 41.44
N ARG A 479 -12.05 -39.09 41.98
CA ARG A 479 -12.45 -39.21 43.36
C ARG A 479 -13.35 -40.44 43.67
N MET A 480 -14.05 -40.95 42.65
CA MET A 480 -14.86 -42.17 42.81
C MET A 480 -14.01 -43.45 42.79
N GLN A 481 -12.93 -43.47 42.01
CA GLN A 481 -11.98 -44.61 42.02
C GLN A 481 -11.18 -44.72 43.31
N CYS A 482 -10.90 -43.62 44.01
CA CYS A 482 -10.16 -43.63 45.28
C CYS A 482 -11.05 -43.97 46.53
N LYS A 483 -12.39 -44.14 46.35
CA LYS A 483 -13.32 -44.54 47.40
C LYS A 483 -13.76 -46.02 47.30
N SER A 484 -13.31 -46.74 46.28
CA SER A 484 -13.61 -48.16 46.05
C SER A 484 -12.42 -49.09 46.31
N GLU A 485 -11.30 -48.57 46.79
CA GLU A 485 -10.20 -49.28 47.40
C GLU A 485 -10.21 -48.97 48.91
#